data_1f65becd4fd1a02071943dbfc2baf81a
#
_entry.id   1f65becd4fd1a02071943dbfc2baf81a
#
_cell.length_a   1.000
_cell.length_b   1.000
_cell.length_c   1.000
_cell.angle_alpha   90.00
_cell.angle_beta   90.00
_cell.angle_gamma   90.00
#
_symmetry.space_group_name_H-M   'P 1'
#
loop_
_entity.id
_entity.type
_entity.pdbx_description
1 polymer ?
#
loop_
_entity_poly.entity_id
_entity_poly.type
_entity_poly.pdbx_seq_one_letter_code
_entity_poly.pdbx_strand_id
1 'polypeptide(L)'
;MHYKRTFLRRLVPAALVAAPILLMAACASIDCAMTTAVGCRYALRGDTVHDTLTILAERPGSSDSVLVNRLVQPQAFTIPMSYGADRDQLVFQLTDTLGTTRTDTVTVFKTNDPHFESVDCPARFFHTLTEVTTTHHAIDSIVIAHPNIDYDEKENLLIYFHPRR
;
A
#
# COMPACT_ATOMS: atom_id res chain seq x y z
N MET A 1 -41.44 -22.44 -54.80
CA MET A 1 -41.24 -21.10 -54.21
C MET A 1 -41.67 -20.96 -52.72
N HIS A 2 -42.11 -22.07 -52.07
CA HIS A 2 -42.60 -22.05 -50.68
C HIS A 2 -41.55 -22.32 -49.59
N TYR A 3 -40.38 -22.82 -49.94
CA TYR A 3 -39.34 -23.21 -48.95
C TYR A 3 -38.62 -22.02 -48.30
N LYS A 4 -38.40 -20.94 -49.05
CA LYS A 4 -37.73 -19.72 -48.52
C LYS A 4 -38.55 -18.95 -47.49
N ARG A 5 -39.87 -19.00 -47.52
CA ARG A 5 -40.74 -18.27 -46.57
C ARG A 5 -40.83 -18.91 -45.22
N THR A 6 -40.72 -20.24 -45.11
CA THR A 6 -40.75 -20.98 -43.84
C THR A 6 -39.43 -20.87 -43.07
N PHE A 7 -38.30 -20.71 -43.73
CA PHE A 7 -37.00 -20.55 -43.12
C PHE A 7 -36.87 -19.16 -42.44
N LEU A 8 -37.32 -18.09 -43.12
CA LEU A 8 -37.30 -16.76 -42.59
C LEU A 8 -38.23 -16.59 -41.37
N ARG A 9 -39.37 -17.31 -41.37
CA ARG A 9 -40.38 -17.21 -40.30
C ARG A 9 -39.94 -17.88 -38.98
N ARG A 10 -38.94 -18.80 -39.03
CA ARG A 10 -38.35 -19.45 -37.86
C ARG A 10 -37.11 -18.71 -37.31
N LEU A 11 -36.43 -17.89 -38.12
CA LEU A 11 -35.28 -17.14 -37.72
C LEU A 11 -35.63 -15.86 -36.93
N VAL A 12 -36.78 -15.25 -37.24
CA VAL A 12 -37.21 -14.01 -36.55
C VAL A 12 -37.48 -14.24 -35.06
N PRO A 13 -38.19 -15.28 -34.60
CA PRO A 13 -38.38 -15.47 -33.16
C PRO A 13 -37.09 -15.88 -32.44
N ALA A 14 -36.16 -16.55 -33.09
CA ALA A 14 -34.87 -16.92 -32.49
C ALA A 14 -33.98 -15.66 -32.30
N ALA A 15 -33.98 -14.72 -33.24
CA ALA A 15 -33.27 -13.47 -33.15
C ALA A 15 -33.87 -12.52 -32.06
N LEU A 16 -35.19 -12.55 -31.90
CA LEU A 16 -35.89 -11.76 -30.88
C LEU A 16 -35.62 -12.23 -29.44
N VAL A 17 -35.32 -13.50 -29.23
CA VAL A 17 -34.97 -14.10 -27.94
C VAL A 17 -33.47 -13.95 -27.66
N ALA A 18 -32.61 -14.01 -28.69
CA ALA A 18 -31.18 -13.89 -28.54
C ALA A 18 -30.72 -12.44 -28.21
N ALA A 19 -31.41 -11.43 -28.75
CA ALA A 19 -31.08 -10.03 -28.52
C ALA A 19 -31.12 -9.59 -27.05
N PRO A 20 -32.16 -9.90 -26.21
CA PRO A 20 -32.18 -9.54 -24.82
C PRO A 20 -31.16 -10.33 -23.97
N ILE A 21 -30.77 -11.54 -24.38
CA ILE A 21 -29.76 -12.34 -23.68
C ILE A 21 -28.36 -11.74 -23.87
N LEU A 22 -28.05 -11.21 -25.06
CA LEU A 22 -26.79 -10.50 -25.30
C LEU A 22 -26.69 -9.17 -24.52
N LEU A 23 -27.80 -8.49 -24.27
CA LEU A 23 -27.82 -7.25 -23.49
C LEU A 23 -27.62 -7.48 -21.99
N MET A 24 -27.92 -8.67 -21.49
CA MET A 24 -27.67 -9.03 -20.07
C MET A 24 -26.18 -9.34 -19.78
N ALA A 25 -25.38 -9.67 -20.78
CA ALA A 25 -23.95 -9.97 -20.63
C ALA A 25 -23.07 -8.69 -20.54
N ALA A 26 -23.64 -7.51 -20.66
CA ALA A 26 -22.92 -6.24 -20.64
C ALA A 26 -22.76 -5.61 -19.24
N CYS A 27 -23.12 -6.34 -18.16
CA CYS A 27 -22.72 -5.91 -16.83
C CYS A 27 -21.24 -6.25 -16.64
N ALA A 28 -20.36 -5.35 -17.08
CA ALA A 28 -18.97 -5.36 -16.65
C ALA A 28 -18.96 -5.10 -15.14
N SER A 29 -18.64 -6.11 -14.34
CA SER A 29 -18.36 -5.92 -12.94
C SER A 29 -17.10 -5.06 -12.83
N ILE A 30 -17.24 -3.84 -12.32
CA ILE A 30 -16.08 -3.00 -12.01
C ILE A 30 -15.43 -3.63 -10.78
N ASP A 31 -14.23 -4.17 -10.98
CA ASP A 31 -13.45 -4.77 -9.89
C ASP A 31 -12.66 -3.66 -9.20
N CYS A 32 -13.24 -3.11 -8.11
CA CYS A 32 -12.57 -2.09 -7.33
C CYS A 32 -11.53 -2.73 -6.41
N ALA A 33 -10.38 -2.10 -6.27
CA ALA A 33 -9.37 -2.56 -5.32
C ALA A 33 -9.90 -2.54 -3.88
N MET A 34 -9.65 -3.62 -3.14
CA MET A 34 -10.17 -3.82 -1.79
C MET A 34 -9.54 -2.90 -0.73
N THR A 35 -8.43 -2.26 -1.02
CA THR A 35 -7.75 -1.33 -0.11
C THR A 35 -7.60 0.05 -0.73
N THR A 36 -7.85 1.07 0.06
CA THR A 36 -7.66 2.48 -0.32
C THR A 36 -6.27 3.01 0.02
N ALA A 37 -5.51 2.28 0.85
CA ALA A 37 -4.17 2.67 1.26
C ALA A 37 -3.11 2.20 0.28
N VAL A 38 -2.16 3.07 -0.06
CA VAL A 38 -0.91 2.72 -0.71
C VAL A 38 0.22 2.64 0.31
N GLY A 39 1.29 1.92 -0.01
CA GLY A 39 2.37 1.66 0.93
C GLY A 39 3.62 2.47 0.64
N CYS A 40 4.22 3.03 1.69
CA CYS A 40 5.56 3.59 1.66
C CYS A 40 6.59 2.45 1.75
N ARG A 41 7.50 2.39 0.78
CA ARG A 41 8.57 1.40 0.74
C ARG A 41 9.83 1.93 1.41
N TYR A 42 10.24 1.24 2.45
CA TYR A 42 11.47 1.48 3.20
C TYR A 42 12.54 0.50 2.73
N ALA A 43 13.75 0.98 2.49
CA ALA A 43 14.89 0.13 2.17
C ALA A 43 16.03 0.41 3.13
N LEU A 44 16.65 -0.65 3.65
CA LEU A 44 17.80 -0.56 4.54
C LEU A 44 19.06 -0.44 3.70
N ARG A 45 19.98 0.42 4.15
CA ARG A 45 21.26 0.69 3.49
C ARG A 45 22.39 0.63 4.51
N GLY A 46 23.61 0.45 4.02
CA GLY A 46 24.80 0.28 4.85
C GLY A 46 25.00 -1.16 5.27
N ASP A 47 25.44 -1.37 6.52
CA ASP A 47 25.74 -2.69 7.05
C ASP A 47 24.47 -3.55 7.23
N THR A 48 24.62 -4.87 7.08
CA THR A 48 23.53 -5.81 7.26
C THR A 48 23.00 -5.74 8.70
N VAL A 49 21.69 -5.52 8.84
CA VAL A 49 21.03 -5.54 10.16
C VAL A 49 20.78 -6.99 10.57
N HIS A 50 21.46 -7.43 11.64
CA HIS A 50 21.31 -8.78 12.22
C HIS A 50 20.24 -8.85 13.30
N ASP A 51 19.78 -7.69 13.79
CA ASP A 51 18.74 -7.60 14.82
C ASP A 51 17.36 -7.85 14.21
N THR A 52 16.42 -8.26 15.04
CA THR A 52 15.02 -8.34 14.62
C THR A 52 14.37 -6.97 14.69
N LEU A 53 13.68 -6.60 13.63
CA LEU A 53 12.96 -5.33 13.51
C LEU A 53 11.46 -5.55 13.79
N THR A 54 10.93 -4.80 14.76
CA THR A 54 9.48 -4.65 14.98
C THR A 54 9.11 -3.20 14.79
N ILE A 55 7.99 -2.94 14.09
CA ILE A 55 7.49 -1.59 13.85
C ILE A 55 6.04 -1.50 14.29
N LEU A 56 5.75 -0.48 15.11
CA LEU A 56 4.41 -0.18 15.57
C LEU A 56 3.98 1.18 15.03
N ALA A 57 2.69 1.34 14.73
CA ALA A 57 2.08 2.65 14.52
C ALA A 57 1.62 3.20 15.86
N GLU A 58 2.12 4.35 16.25
CA GLU A 58 1.66 5.07 17.43
C GLU A 58 0.27 5.66 17.19
N ARG A 59 -0.68 5.36 18.09
CA ARG A 59 -2.07 5.81 17.99
C ARG A 59 -2.46 6.59 19.23
N PRO A 60 -2.57 7.92 19.17
CA PRO A 60 -3.01 8.72 20.30
C PRO A 60 -4.37 8.23 20.84
N GLY A 61 -4.43 7.90 22.13
CA GLY A 61 -5.66 7.45 22.80
C GLY A 61 -6.11 6.02 22.53
N SER A 62 -5.26 5.21 21.87
CA SER A 62 -5.51 3.78 21.61
C SER A 62 -4.21 2.99 21.81
N SER A 63 -4.30 1.66 21.84
CA SER A 63 -3.09 0.82 21.83
C SER A 63 -2.41 0.87 20.44
N ASP A 64 -1.07 0.87 20.45
CA ASP A 64 -0.26 0.82 19.24
C ASP A 64 -0.58 -0.40 18.40
N SER A 65 -0.51 -0.24 17.08
CA SER A 65 -0.75 -1.31 16.14
C SER A 65 0.56 -1.86 15.60
N VAL A 66 0.80 -3.16 15.71
CA VAL A 66 1.98 -3.80 15.13
C VAL A 66 1.81 -3.87 13.61
N LEU A 67 2.69 -3.19 12.88
CA LEU A 67 2.73 -3.18 11.41
C LEU A 67 3.72 -4.20 10.86
N VAL A 68 4.88 -4.34 11.53
CA VAL A 68 5.92 -5.32 11.21
C VAL A 68 6.28 -6.05 12.50
N ASN A 69 6.21 -7.38 12.51
CA ASN A 69 6.48 -8.18 13.68
C ASN A 69 7.75 -9.02 13.50
N ARG A 70 8.81 -8.70 14.24
CA ARG A 70 10.06 -9.45 14.37
C ARG A 70 10.66 -9.87 13.01
N LEU A 71 10.75 -8.94 12.07
CA LEU A 71 11.37 -9.17 10.78
C LEU A 71 12.88 -9.39 10.95
N VAL A 72 13.38 -10.54 10.48
CA VAL A 72 14.78 -10.94 10.60
C VAL A 72 15.55 -10.52 9.36
N GLN A 73 16.72 -9.90 9.54
CA GLN A 73 17.62 -9.43 8.47
C GLN A 73 16.87 -8.65 7.38
N PRO A 74 16.11 -7.59 7.74
CA PRO A 74 15.33 -6.85 6.77
C PRO A 74 16.25 -6.16 5.76
N GLN A 75 15.88 -6.24 4.48
CA GLN A 75 16.50 -5.44 3.42
C GLN A 75 15.56 -4.33 2.96
N ALA A 76 14.28 -4.64 2.88
CA ALA A 76 13.21 -3.70 2.57
C ALA A 76 11.89 -4.19 3.15
N PHE A 77 10.97 -3.27 3.37
CA PHE A 77 9.59 -3.56 3.78
C PHE A 77 8.69 -2.41 3.33
N THR A 78 7.38 -2.68 3.31
CA THR A 78 6.37 -1.69 2.93
C THR A 78 5.39 -1.50 4.07
N ILE A 79 5.08 -0.25 4.40
CA ILE A 79 4.11 0.12 5.44
C ILE A 79 2.97 0.90 4.79
N PRO A 80 1.70 0.50 4.99
CA PRO A 80 0.56 1.29 4.56
C PRO A 80 0.57 2.68 5.21
N MET A 81 0.29 3.71 4.42
CA MET A 81 0.20 5.09 4.92
C MET A 81 -1.21 5.41 5.38
N SER A 82 -1.35 6.20 6.46
CA SER A 82 -2.64 6.73 6.87
C SER A 82 -3.09 7.85 5.93
N TYR A 83 -4.39 7.93 5.66
CA TYR A 83 -4.97 9.02 4.86
C TYR A 83 -5.72 10.06 5.71
N GLY A 84 -5.88 9.79 7.01
CA GLY A 84 -6.60 10.65 7.94
C GLY A 84 -5.74 11.71 8.63
N ALA A 85 -4.41 11.67 8.44
CA ALA A 85 -3.47 12.60 9.06
C ALA A 85 -2.38 13.03 8.07
N ASP A 86 -1.77 14.19 8.35
CA ASP A 86 -0.65 14.76 7.60
C ASP A 86 0.71 14.15 7.97
N ARG A 87 0.72 13.24 8.94
CA ARG A 87 1.92 12.53 9.40
C ARG A 87 1.57 11.16 9.94
N ASP A 88 2.52 10.24 9.85
CA ASP A 88 2.52 8.96 10.52
C ASP A 88 3.65 8.89 11.53
N GLN A 89 3.36 8.44 12.74
CA GLN A 89 4.34 8.24 13.81
C GLN A 89 4.53 6.76 14.04
N LEU A 90 5.78 6.30 13.86
CA LEU A 90 6.16 4.90 13.87
C LEU A 90 7.22 4.66 14.94
N VAL A 91 7.06 3.59 15.71
CA VAL A 91 8.04 3.15 16.69
C VAL A 91 8.81 1.97 16.13
N PHE A 92 10.11 2.17 15.91
CA PHE A 92 11.05 1.16 15.40
C PHE A 92 11.78 0.53 16.58
N GLN A 93 11.63 -0.78 16.76
CA GLN A 93 12.28 -1.55 17.82
C GLN A 93 13.25 -2.55 17.19
N LEU A 94 14.55 -2.35 17.43
CA LEU A 94 15.60 -3.28 17.06
C LEU A 94 15.99 -4.10 18.28
N THR A 95 15.75 -5.41 18.23
CA THR A 95 16.08 -6.35 19.30
C THR A 95 17.23 -7.26 18.86
N ASP A 96 18.33 -7.24 19.62
CA ASP A 96 19.49 -8.07 19.37
C ASP A 96 19.27 -9.54 19.81
N THR A 97 20.27 -10.38 19.57
CA THR A 97 20.23 -11.81 19.94
C THR A 97 20.26 -12.05 21.46
N LEU A 98 20.67 -11.05 22.25
CA LEU A 98 20.69 -11.10 23.71
C LEU A 98 19.37 -10.59 24.33
N GLY A 99 18.43 -10.11 23.49
CA GLY A 99 17.14 -9.58 23.93
C GLY A 99 17.16 -8.09 24.27
N THR A 100 18.27 -7.38 24.04
CA THR A 100 18.34 -5.93 24.26
C THR A 100 17.64 -5.20 23.10
N THR A 101 16.70 -4.30 23.43
CA THR A 101 15.93 -3.55 22.44
C THR A 101 16.34 -2.08 22.45
N ARG A 102 16.66 -1.55 21.26
CA ARG A 102 16.83 -0.10 21.00
C ARG A 102 15.59 0.37 20.26
N THR A 103 15.09 1.54 20.65
CA THR A 103 13.84 2.07 20.12
C THR A 103 14.04 3.46 19.55
N ASP A 104 13.57 3.69 18.34
CA ASP A 104 13.47 5.00 17.71
C ASP A 104 12.04 5.32 17.34
N THR A 105 11.67 6.58 17.49
CA THR A 105 10.44 7.13 16.94
C THR A 105 10.75 7.82 15.63
N VAL A 106 10.09 7.36 14.57
CA VAL A 106 10.19 7.92 13.22
C VAL A 106 8.88 8.63 12.89
N THR A 107 8.96 9.93 12.59
CA THR A 107 7.81 10.71 12.14
C THR A 107 7.96 11.02 10.66
N VAL A 108 6.97 10.62 9.88
CA VAL A 108 6.91 10.81 8.42
C VAL A 108 5.82 11.81 8.11
N PHE A 109 6.19 12.98 7.62
CA PHE A 109 5.27 14.05 7.20
C PHE A 109 4.93 13.90 5.71
N LYS A 110 3.68 14.14 5.35
CA LYS A 110 3.17 13.93 4.01
C LYS A 110 1.92 14.75 3.68
N THR A 111 1.65 14.91 2.41
CA THR A 111 0.32 15.28 1.90
C THR A 111 -0.46 14.03 1.49
N ASN A 112 -1.78 14.14 1.45
CA ASN A 112 -2.68 13.05 1.05
C ASN A 112 -3.50 13.53 -0.15
N ASP A 113 -3.33 12.86 -1.29
CA ASP A 113 -3.96 13.23 -2.56
C ASP A 113 -4.97 12.14 -2.98
N PRO A 114 -6.28 12.40 -2.95
CA PRO A 114 -7.28 11.41 -3.35
C PRO A 114 -7.17 11.14 -4.85
N HIS A 115 -7.05 9.87 -5.21
CA HIS A 115 -7.00 9.38 -6.58
C HIS A 115 -8.22 8.51 -6.87
N PHE A 116 -8.93 8.82 -7.97
CA PHE A 116 -10.12 8.10 -8.40
C PHE A 116 -9.81 7.30 -9.66
N GLU A 117 -9.92 5.98 -9.60
CA GLU A 117 -9.78 5.10 -10.77
C GLU A 117 -11.09 5.06 -11.59
N SER A 118 -12.23 5.13 -10.90
CA SER A 118 -13.56 5.12 -11.48
C SER A 118 -14.54 5.83 -10.56
N VAL A 119 -15.64 6.32 -11.11
CA VAL A 119 -16.75 6.94 -10.34
C VAL A 119 -17.45 5.96 -9.40
N ASP A 120 -17.35 4.67 -9.68
CA ASP A 120 -17.98 3.60 -8.92
C ASP A 120 -17.07 2.99 -7.86
N CYS A 121 -15.78 3.40 -7.81
CA CYS A 121 -14.80 2.90 -6.86
C CYS A 121 -14.48 3.91 -5.75
N PRO A 122 -14.19 3.44 -4.52
CA PRO A 122 -13.67 4.31 -3.47
C PRO A 122 -12.37 4.98 -3.91
N ALA A 123 -12.18 6.25 -3.49
CA ALA A 123 -10.92 6.94 -3.72
C ALA A 123 -9.77 6.19 -3.05
N ARG A 124 -8.64 6.08 -3.74
CA ARG A 124 -7.35 5.74 -3.15
C ARG A 124 -6.64 7.02 -2.73
N PHE A 125 -5.71 6.90 -1.81
CA PHE A 125 -4.92 8.04 -1.39
C PHE A 125 -3.47 7.82 -1.77
N PHE A 126 -2.97 8.63 -2.70
CA PHE A 126 -1.55 8.79 -2.94
C PHE A 126 -0.98 9.76 -1.92
N HIS A 127 0.32 9.72 -1.72
CA HIS A 127 0.97 10.59 -0.76
C HIS A 127 2.23 11.19 -1.35
N THR A 128 2.57 12.40 -0.89
CA THR A 128 3.86 13.01 -1.18
C THR A 128 4.57 13.28 0.14
N LEU A 129 5.71 12.62 0.34
CA LEU A 129 6.56 12.80 1.51
C LEU A 129 7.17 14.19 1.50
N THR A 130 7.07 14.91 2.61
CA THR A 130 7.61 16.27 2.74
C THR A 130 8.81 16.33 3.68
N GLU A 131 8.78 15.53 4.76
CA GLU A 131 9.84 15.48 5.75
C GLU A 131 9.84 14.13 6.47
N VAL A 132 10.99 13.71 6.98
CA VAL A 132 11.13 12.57 7.88
C VAL A 132 12.10 12.91 9.01
N THR A 133 11.73 12.55 10.24
CA THR A 133 12.56 12.75 11.43
C THR A 133 12.67 11.45 12.23
N THR A 134 13.75 11.32 13.03
CA THR A 134 13.98 10.16 13.91
C THR A 134 14.69 10.58 15.19
N THR A 135 14.62 9.76 16.25
CA THR A 135 15.25 10.03 17.55
C THR A 135 16.72 9.59 17.63
N HIS A 136 17.26 8.91 16.61
CA HIS A 136 18.67 8.56 16.44
C HIS A 136 19.30 7.67 17.53
N HIS A 137 18.57 6.71 18.13
CA HIS A 137 19.14 5.75 19.09
C HIS A 137 19.78 4.54 18.38
N ALA A 138 19.09 3.95 17.43
CA ALA A 138 19.54 2.87 16.58
C ALA A 138 19.71 3.32 15.13
N ILE A 139 18.83 4.22 14.68
CA ILE A 139 18.83 4.80 13.34
C ILE A 139 19.82 5.97 13.30
N ASP A 140 20.80 5.89 12.39
CA ASP A 140 21.72 6.98 12.11
C ASP A 140 21.04 8.09 11.30
N SER A 141 20.44 7.69 10.18
CA SER A 141 19.78 8.64 9.29
C SER A 141 18.67 7.99 8.47
N ILE A 142 17.72 8.81 8.03
CA ILE A 142 16.68 8.44 7.07
C ILE A 142 16.67 9.49 5.96
N VAL A 143 16.64 9.04 4.70
CA VAL A 143 16.65 9.91 3.53
C VAL A 143 15.42 9.62 2.67
N ILE A 144 14.74 10.68 2.22
CA ILE A 144 13.69 10.58 1.21
C ILE A 144 14.35 10.42 -0.16
N ALA A 145 14.25 9.23 -0.76
CA ALA A 145 14.79 8.92 -2.09
C ALA A 145 13.77 9.26 -3.17
N HIS A 146 12.52 8.82 -2.97
CA HIS A 146 11.40 9.12 -3.86
C HIS A 146 10.21 9.61 -3.03
N PRO A 147 9.84 10.91 -3.14
CA PRO A 147 8.81 11.49 -2.29
C PRO A 147 7.40 11.01 -2.63
N ASN A 148 7.13 10.64 -3.89
CA ASN A 148 5.80 10.23 -4.31
C ASN A 148 5.55 8.76 -3.95
N ILE A 149 4.41 8.50 -3.34
CA ILE A 149 3.93 7.17 -2.97
C ILE A 149 2.65 6.91 -3.76
N ASP A 150 2.76 6.05 -4.73
CA ASP A 150 1.72 5.64 -5.68
C ASP A 150 1.82 4.13 -5.96
N TYR A 151 1.48 3.68 -7.17
CA TYR A 151 1.55 2.26 -7.56
C TYR A 151 2.93 1.80 -8.05
N ASP A 152 3.92 2.69 -8.16
CA ASP A 152 5.21 2.35 -8.80
C ASP A 152 6.18 1.58 -7.90
N GLU A 153 5.82 1.39 -6.62
CA GLU A 153 6.58 0.61 -5.62
C GLU A 153 8.06 0.96 -5.50
N LYS A 154 8.46 2.18 -5.86
CA LYS A 154 9.82 2.66 -5.69
C LYS A 154 10.19 2.74 -4.21
N GLU A 155 11.49 2.67 -3.94
CA GLU A 155 12.01 2.88 -2.58
C GLU A 155 11.85 4.35 -2.20
N ASN A 156 10.91 4.63 -1.29
CA ASN A 156 10.61 5.99 -0.88
C ASN A 156 11.58 6.49 0.18
N LEU A 157 11.89 5.65 1.17
CA LEU A 157 12.77 6.00 2.29
C LEU A 157 13.95 5.03 2.37
N LEU A 158 15.16 5.58 2.52
CA LEU A 158 16.38 4.83 2.78
C LEU A 158 16.76 5.01 4.25
N ILE A 159 16.91 3.90 4.97
CA ILE A 159 17.28 3.88 6.40
C ILE A 159 18.70 3.40 6.55
N TYR A 160 19.49 4.13 7.32
CA TYR A 160 20.84 3.78 7.74
C TYR A 160 20.83 3.57 9.25
N PHE A 161 21.31 2.42 9.72
CA PHE A 161 21.46 2.15 11.14
C PHE A 161 22.90 2.39 11.57
N HIS A 162 23.07 2.75 12.85
CA HIS A 162 24.40 2.84 13.44
C HIS A 162 25.12 1.50 13.35
N PRO A 163 26.42 1.48 12.97
CA PRO A 163 27.23 0.28 13.00
C PRO A 163 27.20 -0.36 14.38
N ARG A 164 27.18 -1.70 14.46
CA ARG A 164 27.42 -2.40 15.71
C ARG A 164 28.86 -2.16 16.15
N ARG A 165 29.02 -1.71 17.37
CA ARG A 165 30.32 -1.65 18.03
C ARG A 165 30.57 -2.93 18.77
#